data_79975d176a80b232c7104429d3d6c73f
#
_entry.id   79975d176a80b232c7104429d3d6c73f
#
_cell.length_a   1.000
_cell.length_b   1.000
_cell.length_c   1.000
_cell.angle_alpha   90.00
_cell.angle_beta   90.00
_cell.angle_gamma   90.00
#
_symmetry.space_group_name_H-M   'P 1'
#
loop_
_entity.id
_entity.type
_entity.pdbx_description
1 polymer ?
#
loop_
_entity_poly.entity_id
_entity_poly.type
_entity_poly.pdbx_seq_one_letter_code
_entity_poly.pdbx_strand_id
1 'polypeptide(L)'
;MTVIDTSNFLQADDIEKVMLIPFAVHNGHHTDDAMESYIGVDSNGRQGRYYRLAAEKLGLVDLIQNNHTVLTQDGQNFVTLTRPQQEQYMASAIQNLPVFALAIQFIQQTQTPPVQSQLQQWFVNLYIRAGGTQNTAERRFFTFVKYLRFCGFRY
;
A
#
# COMPACT_ATOMS: atom_id res chain seq x y z
N MET A 1 -18.48 1.00 11.99
CA MET A 1 -17.63 2.16 11.61
C MET A 1 -16.16 1.76 11.68
N THR A 2 -15.42 1.96 10.59
CA THR A 2 -14.00 1.64 10.56
C THR A 2 -13.22 2.76 11.23
N VAL A 3 -12.47 2.43 12.28
CA VAL A 3 -11.56 3.38 12.93
C VAL A 3 -10.26 3.39 12.12
N ILE A 4 -9.85 4.58 11.66
CA ILE A 4 -8.61 4.75 10.91
C ILE A 4 -7.52 5.18 11.86
N ASP A 5 -6.41 4.43 11.89
CA ASP A 5 -5.19 4.77 12.60
C ASP A 5 -4.02 4.84 11.61
N THR A 6 -2.82 5.14 12.10
CA THR A 6 -1.66 5.31 11.21
C THR A 6 -1.27 4.04 10.48
N SER A 7 -1.67 2.85 10.95
CA SER A 7 -1.38 1.59 10.28
C SER A 7 -2.15 1.43 8.96
N ASN A 8 -3.20 2.21 8.75
CA ASN A 8 -3.97 2.20 7.50
C ASN A 8 -3.29 2.96 6.36
N PHE A 9 -2.19 3.65 6.64
CA PHE A 9 -1.46 4.44 5.66
C PHE A 9 -0.22 3.66 5.20
N LEU A 10 -0.18 3.33 3.92
CA LEU A 10 0.91 2.54 3.36
C LEU A 10 2.20 3.35 3.33
N GLN A 11 3.33 2.69 3.65
CA GLN A 11 4.64 3.32 3.72
C GLN A 11 5.55 2.90 2.55
N ALA A 12 5.26 1.76 1.92
CA ALA A 12 6.00 1.30 0.75
C ALA A 12 5.68 2.20 -0.44
N ASP A 13 6.67 2.88 -0.99
CA ASP A 13 6.45 3.91 -2.01
C ASP A 13 6.69 3.44 -3.44
N ASP A 14 7.13 2.21 -3.65
CA ASP A 14 7.32 1.63 -4.98
C ASP A 14 6.35 0.45 -5.17
N ILE A 15 5.24 0.71 -5.86
CA ILE A 15 4.17 -0.28 -6.04
C ILE A 15 4.67 -1.50 -6.81
N GLU A 16 5.60 -1.31 -7.76
CA GLU A 16 6.20 -2.43 -8.49
C GLU A 16 6.86 -3.42 -7.53
N LYS A 17 7.55 -2.90 -6.51
CA LYS A 17 8.22 -3.75 -5.52
C LYS A 17 7.22 -4.40 -4.55
N VAL A 18 6.12 -3.72 -4.24
CA VAL A 18 5.02 -4.35 -3.48
C VAL A 18 4.50 -5.56 -4.25
N MET A 19 4.34 -5.44 -5.57
CA MET A 19 3.86 -6.53 -6.43
C MET A 19 4.85 -7.69 -6.51
N LEU A 20 6.12 -7.46 -6.20
CA LEU A 20 7.14 -8.52 -6.14
C LEU A 20 7.07 -9.34 -4.85
N ILE A 21 6.46 -8.83 -3.79
CA ILE A 21 6.41 -9.54 -2.51
C ILE A 21 5.77 -10.95 -2.63
N PRO A 22 4.61 -11.13 -3.27
CA PRO A 22 4.07 -12.49 -3.42
C PRO A 22 5.01 -13.41 -4.21
N PHE A 23 5.74 -12.89 -5.19
CA PHE A 23 6.73 -13.67 -5.92
C PHE A 23 7.92 -14.07 -5.04
N ALA A 24 8.37 -13.16 -4.16
CA ALA A 24 9.43 -13.47 -3.21
C ALA A 24 9.02 -14.64 -2.32
N VAL A 25 7.80 -14.58 -1.77
CA VAL A 25 7.28 -15.63 -0.90
C VAL A 25 7.10 -16.94 -1.67
N HIS A 26 6.57 -16.87 -2.90
CA HIS A 26 6.42 -18.03 -3.77
C HIS A 26 7.76 -18.74 -4.05
N ASN A 27 8.83 -17.96 -4.13
CA ASN A 27 10.18 -18.46 -4.40
C ASN A 27 10.99 -18.78 -3.12
N GLY A 28 10.34 -18.88 -1.98
CA GLY A 28 10.97 -19.35 -0.74
C GLY A 28 11.53 -18.27 0.17
N HIS A 29 11.28 -16.99 -0.11
CA HIS A 29 11.74 -15.86 0.72
C HIS A 29 10.63 -15.49 1.71
N HIS A 30 10.74 -15.95 2.96
CA HIS A 30 9.66 -15.87 3.95
C HIS A 30 9.91 -14.87 5.08
N THR A 31 11.08 -14.23 5.13
CA THR A 31 11.41 -13.23 6.15
C THR A 31 11.53 -11.85 5.53
N ASP A 32 11.40 -10.81 6.35
CA ASP A 32 11.53 -9.44 5.88
C ASP A 32 12.89 -9.20 5.21
N ASP A 33 13.98 -9.73 5.81
CA ASP A 33 15.32 -9.60 5.26
C ASP A 33 15.45 -10.31 3.90
N ALA A 34 14.92 -11.52 3.79
CA ALA A 34 14.96 -12.29 2.56
C ALA A 34 14.14 -11.62 1.45
N MET A 35 12.99 -11.08 1.78
CA MET A 35 12.16 -10.35 0.83
C MET A 35 12.82 -9.05 0.37
N GLU A 36 13.49 -8.34 1.30
CA GLU A 36 14.27 -7.13 0.99
C GLU A 36 15.29 -7.40 -0.12
N SER A 37 16.05 -8.46 0.04
CA SER A 37 17.04 -8.87 -0.96
C SER A 37 16.39 -9.18 -2.31
N TYR A 38 15.28 -9.90 -2.28
CA TYR A 38 14.58 -10.30 -3.50
C TYR A 38 14.06 -9.09 -4.29
N ILE A 39 13.46 -8.13 -3.59
CA ILE A 39 12.85 -6.96 -4.26
C ILE A 39 13.87 -5.85 -4.55
N GLY A 40 15.09 -5.95 -4.00
CA GLY A 40 16.17 -5.02 -4.32
C GLY A 40 16.06 -3.67 -3.64
N VAL A 41 15.65 -3.64 -2.36
CA VAL A 41 15.65 -2.42 -1.54
C VAL A 41 16.77 -2.48 -0.50
N ASP A 42 17.07 -1.33 0.15
CA ASP A 42 18.14 -1.23 1.13
C ASP A 42 17.92 -2.19 2.30
N SER A 43 19.00 -2.91 2.65
CA SER A 43 18.98 -4.00 3.61
C SER A 43 19.22 -3.49 5.03
N ASN A 44 18.20 -2.92 5.66
CA ASN A 44 18.25 -2.61 7.08
C ASN A 44 17.06 -3.24 7.85
N GLY A 45 16.33 -4.18 7.22
CA GLY A 45 15.16 -4.82 7.77
C GLY A 45 13.90 -3.95 7.79
N ARG A 46 14.07 -2.65 7.64
CA ARG A 46 12.98 -1.69 7.77
C ARG A 46 12.15 -1.60 6.49
N GLN A 47 12.84 -1.58 5.34
CA GLN A 47 12.15 -1.50 4.05
C GLN A 47 11.37 -2.78 3.77
N GLY A 48 11.97 -3.94 4.00
CA GLY A 48 11.30 -5.22 3.82
C GLY A 48 10.01 -5.30 4.62
N ARG A 49 10.03 -4.80 5.86
CA ARG A 49 8.85 -4.74 6.69
C ARG A 49 7.76 -3.86 6.09
N TYR A 50 8.11 -2.68 5.57
CA TYR A 50 7.14 -1.77 4.95
C TYR A 50 6.47 -2.40 3.72
N TYR A 51 7.25 -3.09 2.89
CA TYR A 51 6.74 -3.76 1.70
C TYR A 51 5.87 -4.96 2.06
N ARG A 52 6.27 -5.75 3.06
CA ARG A 52 5.45 -6.86 3.56
C ARG A 52 4.12 -6.34 4.13
N LEU A 53 4.16 -5.27 4.93
CA LEU A 53 2.93 -4.68 5.50
C LEU A 53 1.98 -4.20 4.40
N ALA A 54 2.50 -3.58 3.34
CA ALA A 54 1.69 -3.17 2.20
C ALA A 54 1.04 -4.38 1.52
N ALA A 55 1.81 -5.44 1.28
CA ALA A 55 1.30 -6.67 0.68
C ALA A 55 0.24 -7.35 1.56
N GLU A 56 0.41 -7.31 2.89
CA GLU A 56 -0.60 -7.81 3.83
C GLU A 56 -1.90 -7.02 3.72
N LYS A 57 -1.82 -5.70 3.74
CA LYS A 57 -3.01 -4.83 3.65
C LYS A 57 -3.75 -5.04 2.33
N LEU A 58 -3.03 -5.38 1.28
CA LEU A 58 -3.61 -5.64 -0.04
C LEU A 58 -4.07 -7.09 -0.22
N GLY A 59 -3.99 -7.91 0.84
CA GLY A 59 -4.54 -9.26 0.85
C GLY A 59 -3.68 -10.33 0.17
N LEU A 60 -2.40 -10.04 -0.12
CA LEU A 60 -1.54 -10.95 -0.85
C LEU A 60 -0.76 -11.92 0.04
N VAL A 61 -0.42 -11.50 1.26
CA VAL A 61 0.38 -12.30 2.19
C VAL A 61 -0.16 -12.18 3.60
N ASP A 62 0.19 -13.15 4.45
CA ASP A 62 -0.05 -13.14 5.90
C ASP A 62 1.25 -13.42 6.62
N LEU A 63 1.42 -12.80 7.78
CA LEU A 63 2.52 -13.10 8.69
C LEU A 63 2.03 -14.12 9.72
N ILE A 64 2.71 -15.27 9.79
CA ILE A 64 2.40 -16.33 10.75
C ILE A 64 3.52 -16.41 11.79
N GLN A 65 3.53 -17.46 12.61
CA GLN A 65 4.48 -17.63 13.71
C GLN A 65 5.94 -17.48 13.26
N ASN A 66 6.79 -16.97 14.15
CA ASN A 66 8.24 -16.81 13.95
C ASN A 66 8.58 -15.88 12.78
N ASN A 67 7.78 -14.85 12.56
CA ASN A 67 8.00 -13.86 11.48
C ASN A 67 8.06 -14.51 10.10
N HIS A 68 7.33 -15.59 9.90
CA HIS A 68 7.27 -16.31 8.64
C HIS A 68 6.10 -15.79 7.80
N THR A 69 6.38 -15.30 6.61
CA THR A 69 5.37 -14.79 5.67
C THR A 69 4.94 -15.88 4.71
N VAL A 70 3.63 -16.02 4.52
CA VAL A 70 3.04 -16.99 3.60
C VAL A 70 2.08 -16.30 2.65
N LEU A 71 1.83 -16.92 1.50
CA LEU A 71 0.83 -16.41 0.55
C LEU A 71 -0.58 -16.70 1.07
N THR A 72 -1.47 -15.72 0.89
CA THR A 72 -2.91 -15.95 1.00
C THR A 72 -3.40 -16.69 -0.25
N GLN A 73 -4.67 -17.08 -0.27
CA GLN A 73 -5.27 -17.64 -1.50
C GLN A 73 -5.17 -16.62 -2.65
N ASP A 74 -5.45 -15.35 -2.37
CA ASP A 74 -5.31 -14.29 -3.37
C ASP A 74 -3.86 -14.12 -3.83
N GLY A 75 -2.90 -14.25 -2.91
CA GLY A 75 -1.48 -14.21 -3.25
C GLY A 75 -1.06 -15.36 -4.15
N GLN A 76 -1.57 -16.57 -3.88
CA GLN A 76 -1.33 -17.74 -4.72
C GLN A 76 -1.88 -17.54 -6.13
N ASN A 77 -3.07 -16.97 -6.23
CA ASN A 77 -3.69 -16.65 -7.52
C ASN A 77 -2.90 -15.55 -8.25
N PHE A 78 -2.49 -14.52 -7.51
CA PHE A 78 -1.79 -13.35 -8.07
C PHE A 78 -0.54 -13.74 -8.85
N VAL A 79 0.26 -14.67 -8.34
CA VAL A 79 1.51 -15.06 -9.01
C VAL A 79 1.28 -15.82 -10.32
N THR A 80 0.05 -16.27 -10.58
CA THR A 80 -0.32 -16.94 -11.83
C THR A 80 -0.97 -16.00 -12.85
N LEU A 81 -1.30 -14.75 -12.45
CA LEU A 81 -2.00 -13.81 -13.31
C LEU A 81 -1.06 -13.19 -14.34
N THR A 82 -1.64 -12.71 -15.45
CA THR A 82 -0.92 -11.86 -16.41
C THR A 82 -0.66 -10.47 -15.77
N ARG A 83 0.25 -9.71 -16.35
CA ARG A 83 0.56 -8.36 -15.82
C ARG A 83 -0.68 -7.46 -15.79
N PRO A 84 -1.51 -7.35 -16.84
CA PRO A 84 -2.74 -6.55 -16.76
C PRO A 84 -3.70 -7.01 -15.66
N GLN A 85 -3.81 -8.32 -15.44
CA GLN A 85 -4.66 -8.86 -14.37
C GLN A 85 -4.10 -8.54 -12.99
N GLN A 86 -2.77 -8.57 -12.82
CA GLN A 86 -2.11 -8.17 -11.57
C GLN A 86 -2.37 -6.71 -11.25
N GLU A 87 -2.26 -5.84 -12.25
CA GLU A 87 -2.53 -4.41 -12.08
C GLU A 87 -3.99 -4.16 -11.71
N GLN A 88 -4.91 -4.90 -12.32
CA GLN A 88 -6.34 -4.80 -12.00
C GLN A 88 -6.64 -5.24 -10.57
N TYR A 89 -6.02 -6.33 -10.11
CA TYR A 89 -6.14 -6.77 -8.73
C TYR A 89 -5.65 -5.68 -7.77
N MET A 90 -4.46 -5.12 -8.03
CA MET A 90 -3.87 -4.09 -7.20
C MET A 90 -4.74 -2.85 -7.12
N ALA A 91 -5.23 -2.36 -8.26
CA ALA A 91 -6.09 -1.18 -8.29
C ALA A 91 -7.37 -1.40 -7.48
N SER A 92 -7.99 -2.57 -7.60
CA SER A 92 -9.20 -2.91 -6.84
C SER A 92 -8.89 -3.00 -5.34
N ALA A 93 -7.81 -3.69 -4.96
CA ALA A 93 -7.42 -3.85 -3.57
C ALA A 93 -7.09 -2.51 -2.91
N ILE A 94 -6.36 -1.64 -3.60
CA ILE A 94 -6.02 -0.29 -3.11
C ILE A 94 -7.28 0.52 -2.85
N GLN A 95 -8.21 0.53 -3.80
CA GLN A 95 -9.45 1.31 -3.68
C GLN A 95 -10.35 0.84 -2.54
N ASN A 96 -10.21 -0.41 -2.11
CA ASN A 96 -10.96 -0.97 -0.98
C ASN A 96 -10.33 -0.66 0.38
N LEU A 97 -9.10 -0.15 0.42
CA LEU A 97 -8.48 0.27 1.69
C LEU A 97 -9.21 1.50 2.24
N PRO A 98 -9.45 1.59 3.57
CA PRO A 98 -10.27 2.66 4.14
C PRO A 98 -9.82 4.07 3.77
N VAL A 99 -8.52 4.35 3.81
CA VAL A 99 -7.99 5.67 3.49
C VAL A 99 -8.25 6.03 2.03
N PHE A 100 -8.05 5.07 1.11
CA PHE A 100 -8.25 5.31 -0.32
C PHE A 100 -9.73 5.39 -0.68
N ALA A 101 -10.58 4.58 -0.03
CA ALA A 101 -12.04 4.67 -0.22
C ALA A 101 -12.54 6.06 0.17
N LEU A 102 -12.08 6.60 1.31
CA LEU A 102 -12.44 7.95 1.75
C LEU A 102 -11.89 9.01 0.81
N ALA A 103 -10.66 8.85 0.30
CA ALA A 103 -10.07 9.78 -0.63
C ALA A 103 -10.88 9.86 -1.93
N ILE A 104 -11.25 8.72 -2.47
CA ILE A 104 -12.05 8.66 -3.70
C ILE A 104 -13.40 9.32 -3.48
N GLN A 105 -14.03 9.07 -2.34
CA GLN A 105 -15.28 9.73 -1.97
C GLN A 105 -15.13 11.25 -1.92
N PHE A 106 -14.04 11.74 -1.30
CA PHE A 106 -13.74 13.17 -1.24
C PHE A 106 -13.59 13.76 -2.64
N ILE A 107 -12.85 13.08 -3.53
CA ILE A 107 -12.64 13.52 -4.91
C ILE A 107 -13.97 13.57 -5.67
N GLN A 108 -14.83 12.57 -5.50
CA GLN A 108 -16.10 12.47 -6.21
C GLN A 108 -17.17 13.43 -5.72
N GLN A 109 -17.09 13.90 -4.48
CA GLN A 109 -18.03 14.84 -3.89
C GLN A 109 -17.79 16.27 -4.34
N THR A 110 -16.65 16.58 -4.94
CA THR A 110 -16.36 17.92 -5.45
C THR A 110 -16.87 18.04 -6.90
N GLN A 111 -17.50 19.17 -7.23
CA GLN A 111 -17.98 19.43 -8.59
C GLN A 111 -16.81 19.56 -9.58
N THR A 112 -15.71 20.13 -9.13
CA THR A 112 -14.45 20.17 -9.84
C THR A 112 -13.45 19.30 -9.12
N PRO A 113 -12.63 18.48 -9.83
CA PRO A 113 -11.61 17.70 -9.15
C PRO A 113 -10.73 18.59 -8.27
N PRO A 114 -10.45 18.19 -7.01
CA PRO A 114 -9.62 19.01 -6.13
C PRO A 114 -8.21 19.14 -6.70
N VAL A 115 -7.62 20.31 -6.52
CA VAL A 115 -6.20 20.50 -6.84
C VAL A 115 -5.35 19.79 -5.79
N GLN A 116 -4.07 19.54 -6.14
CA GLN A 116 -3.16 18.79 -5.27
C GLN A 116 -3.09 19.35 -3.85
N SER A 117 -3.06 20.68 -3.69
CA SER A 117 -2.99 21.33 -2.37
C SER A 117 -4.22 21.04 -1.51
N GLN A 118 -5.41 20.96 -2.12
CA GLN A 118 -6.64 20.62 -1.41
C GLN A 118 -6.63 19.17 -0.96
N LEU A 119 -6.18 18.27 -1.82
CA LEU A 119 -6.05 16.85 -1.49
C LEU A 119 -5.02 16.65 -0.40
N GLN A 120 -3.88 17.36 -0.47
CA GLN A 120 -2.84 17.29 0.53
C GLN A 120 -3.35 17.75 1.90
N GLN A 121 -4.09 18.84 1.96
CA GLN A 121 -4.66 19.34 3.21
C GLN A 121 -5.64 18.33 3.80
N TRP A 122 -6.51 17.73 2.96
CA TRP A 122 -7.42 16.69 3.37
C TRP A 122 -6.66 15.49 3.97
N PHE A 123 -5.61 15.04 3.28
CA PHE A 123 -4.81 13.89 3.70
C PHE A 123 -4.09 14.16 5.03
N VAL A 124 -3.45 15.34 5.15
CA VAL A 124 -2.72 15.71 6.36
C VAL A 124 -3.68 15.74 7.56
N ASN A 125 -4.85 16.34 7.40
CA ASN A 125 -5.84 16.40 8.46
C ASN A 125 -6.30 15.01 8.89
N LEU A 126 -6.53 14.11 7.92
CA LEU A 126 -6.91 12.73 8.21
C LEU A 126 -5.80 11.99 8.97
N TYR A 127 -4.56 12.15 8.53
CA TYR A 127 -3.40 11.50 9.14
C TYR A 127 -3.20 11.96 10.59
N ILE A 128 -3.33 13.26 10.85
CA ILE A 128 -3.22 13.81 12.20
C ILE A 128 -4.34 13.28 13.09
N ARG A 129 -5.58 13.24 12.59
CA ARG A 129 -6.71 12.66 13.35
C ARG A 129 -6.52 11.17 13.64
N ALA A 130 -5.77 10.48 12.78
CA ALA A 130 -5.44 9.07 12.99
C ALA A 130 -4.31 8.85 14.01
N GLY A 131 -3.74 9.93 14.56
CA GLY A 131 -2.70 9.87 15.58
C GLY A 131 -1.29 10.17 15.09
N GLY A 132 -1.13 10.57 13.82
CA GLY A 132 0.18 10.88 13.25
C GLY A 132 0.58 12.34 13.44
N THR A 133 1.82 12.67 13.05
CA THR A 133 2.36 14.02 13.09
C THR A 133 2.27 14.69 11.73
N GLN A 134 2.30 16.02 11.71
CA GLN A 134 2.24 16.77 10.46
C GLN A 134 3.44 16.50 9.55
N ASN A 135 4.65 16.44 10.11
CA ASN A 135 5.85 16.16 9.33
C ASN A 135 5.79 14.80 8.63
N THR A 136 5.33 13.78 9.33
CA THR A 136 5.16 12.44 8.76
C THR A 136 4.03 12.44 7.73
N ALA A 137 2.92 13.14 8.01
CA ALA A 137 1.81 13.26 7.08
C ALA A 137 2.25 13.83 5.73
N GLU A 138 3.05 14.89 5.75
CA GLU A 138 3.55 15.52 4.52
C GLU A 138 4.39 14.55 3.68
N ARG A 139 5.24 13.74 4.34
CA ARG A 139 6.02 12.71 3.65
C ARG A 139 5.14 11.59 3.10
N ARG A 140 4.17 11.13 3.88
CA ARG A 140 3.27 10.04 3.49
C ARG A 140 2.31 10.45 2.37
N PHE A 141 2.06 11.74 2.20
CA PHE A 141 1.21 12.22 1.12
C PHE A 141 1.78 11.83 -0.24
N PHE A 142 3.08 11.93 -0.44
CA PHE A 142 3.68 11.58 -1.73
C PHE A 142 3.55 10.09 -2.02
N THR A 143 3.69 9.23 -1.02
CA THR A 143 3.43 7.80 -1.14
C THR A 143 1.96 7.55 -1.50
N PHE A 144 1.05 8.20 -0.79
CA PHE A 144 -0.39 8.10 -1.02
C PHE A 144 -0.77 8.47 -2.47
N VAL A 145 -0.19 9.54 -2.99
CA VAL A 145 -0.47 9.99 -4.38
C VAL A 145 -0.02 8.95 -5.39
N LYS A 146 1.10 8.25 -5.14
CA LYS A 146 1.55 7.18 -6.04
C LYS A 146 0.51 6.07 -6.17
N TYR A 147 -0.11 5.66 -5.07
CA TYR A 147 -1.17 4.66 -5.10
C TYR A 147 -2.42 5.17 -5.82
N LEU A 148 -2.79 6.42 -5.61
CA LEU A 148 -3.92 7.02 -6.32
C LEU A 148 -3.66 7.06 -7.84
N ARG A 149 -2.45 7.46 -8.23
CA ARG A 149 -2.07 7.47 -9.65
C ARG A 149 -2.12 6.09 -10.27
N PHE A 150 -1.69 5.09 -9.54
CA PHE A 150 -1.77 3.70 -10.00
C PHE A 150 -3.22 3.30 -10.29
N CYS A 151 -4.17 3.79 -9.51
CA CYS A 151 -5.59 3.55 -9.71
C CYS A 151 -6.23 4.43 -10.78
N GLY A 152 -5.47 5.28 -11.44
CA GLY A 152 -5.96 6.15 -12.52
C GLY A 152 -6.31 7.57 -12.11
N PHE A 153 -6.11 7.96 -10.86
CA PHE A 153 -6.31 9.33 -10.39
C PHE A 153 -5.04 10.13 -10.57
N ARG A 154 -5.14 11.31 -11.19
CA ARG A 154 -3.97 12.15 -11.48
C ARG A 154 -3.93 13.37 -10.56
N TYR A 155 -2.92 13.41 -9.72
CA TYR A 155 -2.67 14.51 -8.79
C TYR A 155 -1.19 14.83 -8.70
#